data_54ca8ce78cdaab724fa3c63b14b1965d
#
_entry.id   54ca8ce78cdaab724fa3c63b14b1965d
#
_cell.length_a   1.000
_cell.length_b   1.000
_cell.length_c   1.000
_cell.angle_alpha   90.00
_cell.angle_beta   90.00
_cell.angle_gamma   90.00
#
_symmetry.space_group_name_H-M   'P 1'
#
loop_
_entity.id
_entity.type
_entity.pdbx_description
1 polymer ?
#
loop_
_entity_poly.entity_id
_entity_poly.type
_entity_poly.pdbx_seq_one_letter_code
_entity_poly.pdbx_strand_id
1 'polypeptide(L)'
;MLPHIGYFFNRRLLIVCSIWALPALALAQQVAVKVEGDYPQLQDNAEAFIGEVEDRSANSLRRYAGTAESQVEDALRALGYYSPVIQWEIIEPSGEKEGPARLVLTVQPGEPVRVRSRKVEIEGPASEDPDFGSSLPPTPAEGDVLNHGQYSSLRQTIRNRASRLGYFDGEFTSRKLEVDPEKRVADITLIYRSGERYRLGEVSFTEGHGFEEELLEKFVRFEPGETFHADKIARLNTDLSNSGYFSGVDVDASPGSAEDGVIPVSVGLTTRPPRSVAAGVGFSTDVGPRLRGNWREHWINPMGHSRGVETELSAPRQNLSTWYELPLDPPMTDSIRLSAGYQREEIEDVESELLTFGQQWKHQLDNGWQQVASLRWEGERFRIGADETEQSALLLPGLGYSKLQADSPLDPSRGYRIQFDVTGSHRAALSSVDIAHLNFLVKGLYTLAGNHRFLTRFQFGGVATNRFSDVPPSLRFFAGGDQSVRGYGYETLSPRDDKDVAVGGRFLMIGSAEYQYQFADNWRVAAFVDEGNAIDDLADPLATGAGLGIRWISPVGPLRLDIAKGLDPEFGGEWRVHFSMGPEL
;
A
#
# COMPACT_ATOMS: atom_id res chain seq x y z
N MET A 1 32.04 50.30 28.53
CA MET A 1 33.26 50.33 27.71
C MET A 1 32.99 49.46 26.48
N LEU A 2 32.74 50.12 25.36
CA LEU A 2 32.84 49.57 24.00
C LEU A 2 34.33 49.50 23.59
N PRO A 3 34.72 48.71 22.57
CA PRO A 3 34.60 49.14 21.18
C PRO A 3 34.20 48.03 20.22
N HIS A 4 33.33 48.34 19.27
CA HIS A 4 33.53 48.51 17.81
C HIS A 4 34.54 47.61 17.12
N ILE A 5 34.06 46.94 16.06
CA ILE A 5 34.63 46.66 14.74
C ILE A 5 33.54 45.82 14.02
N GLY A 6 32.93 46.11 12.87
CA GLY A 6 33.37 46.87 11.76
C GLY A 6 32.80 46.15 10.50
N TYR A 7 32.01 46.85 9.73
CA TYR A 7 31.42 46.49 8.45
C TYR A 7 32.36 45.73 7.50
N PHE A 8 31.81 44.70 6.81
CA PHE A 8 32.10 44.47 5.37
C PHE A 8 30.84 43.99 4.62
N PHE A 9 30.29 44.90 3.89
CA PHE A 9 29.33 44.68 2.78
C PHE A 9 30.10 44.36 1.50
N ASN A 10 29.63 43.43 0.74
CA ASN A 10 29.63 43.29 -0.73
C ASN A 10 30.18 41.98 -1.26
N ARG A 11 29.34 41.15 -1.83
CA ARG A 11 29.25 40.97 -3.28
C ARG A 11 28.16 39.95 -3.63
N ARG A 12 27.31 40.40 -4.52
CA ARG A 12 26.30 39.66 -5.27
C ARG A 12 26.90 38.38 -5.83
N LEU A 13 26.29 37.22 -5.54
CA LEU A 13 26.39 36.06 -6.39
C LEU A 13 24.98 35.66 -6.83
N LEU A 14 24.55 36.25 -7.96
CA LEU A 14 23.49 35.73 -8.80
C LEU A 14 24.01 34.41 -9.37
N ILE A 15 23.62 33.29 -8.77
CA ILE A 15 23.74 32.00 -9.43
C ILE A 15 22.52 31.89 -10.35
N VAL A 16 22.73 32.27 -11.59
CA VAL A 16 21.89 31.87 -12.72
C VAL A 16 22.09 30.36 -12.86
N CYS A 17 21.16 29.57 -12.37
CA CYS A 17 21.02 28.17 -12.78
C CYS A 17 20.57 28.16 -14.24
N SER A 18 21.54 28.21 -15.14
CA SER A 18 21.36 27.78 -16.51
C SER A 18 21.10 26.26 -16.46
N ILE A 19 19.84 25.90 -16.58
CA ILE A 19 19.43 24.52 -16.89
C ILE A 19 19.97 24.26 -18.30
N TRP A 20 21.15 23.64 -18.34
CA TRP A 20 21.60 22.93 -19.52
C TRP A 20 20.70 21.73 -19.68
N ALA A 21 19.66 21.85 -20.50
CA ALA A 21 19.06 20.71 -21.14
C ALA A 21 20.15 20.10 -22.03
N LEU A 22 20.90 19.16 -21.47
CA LEU A 22 21.67 18.22 -22.29
C LEU A 22 20.61 17.47 -23.11
N PRO A 23 20.62 17.56 -24.45
CA PRO A 23 19.87 16.61 -25.24
C PRO A 23 20.43 15.25 -24.83
N ALA A 24 19.55 14.35 -24.37
CA ALA A 24 19.89 12.94 -24.28
C ALA A 24 20.41 12.57 -25.68
N LEU A 25 21.71 12.42 -25.80
CA LEU A 25 22.34 11.72 -26.92
C LEU A 25 21.79 10.31 -26.79
N ALA A 26 20.70 10.02 -27.49
CA ALA A 26 20.33 8.68 -27.84
C ALA A 26 21.57 8.13 -28.53
N LEU A 27 22.33 7.30 -27.84
CA LEU A 27 23.43 6.52 -28.41
C LEU A 27 22.79 5.78 -29.58
N ALA A 28 23.04 6.26 -30.80
CA ALA A 28 22.44 5.71 -31.99
C ALA A 28 22.93 4.27 -32.11
N GLN A 29 22.04 3.32 -31.84
CA GLN A 29 22.30 1.91 -31.89
C GLN A 29 23.00 1.56 -33.21
N GLN A 30 24.12 0.84 -33.17
CA GLN A 30 24.91 0.55 -34.37
C GLN A 30 24.20 -0.42 -35.32
N VAL A 31 23.23 -1.18 -34.80
CA VAL A 31 22.37 -2.06 -35.61
C VAL A 31 20.94 -1.56 -35.46
N ALA A 32 20.37 -1.19 -36.59
CA ALA A 32 18.98 -0.74 -36.65
C ALA A 32 18.13 -1.75 -37.45
N VAL A 33 16.96 -2.07 -36.93
CA VAL A 33 15.96 -2.86 -37.67
C VAL A 33 14.87 -1.90 -38.15
N LYS A 34 14.39 -2.11 -39.34
CA LYS A 34 13.25 -1.39 -39.92
C LYS A 34 12.28 -2.39 -40.52
N VAL A 35 11.16 -2.59 -39.83
CA VAL A 35 10.08 -3.43 -40.34
C VAL A 35 9.18 -2.58 -41.24
N GLU A 36 8.98 -3.01 -42.49
CA GLU A 36 8.10 -2.32 -43.44
C GLU A 36 6.62 -2.52 -43.07
N GLY A 37 5.86 -1.43 -43.01
CA GLY A 37 4.46 -1.39 -42.58
C GLY A 37 4.28 -0.95 -41.13
N ASP A 38 3.06 -1.07 -40.62
CA ASP A 38 2.71 -0.68 -39.24
C ASP A 38 2.71 -1.92 -38.33
N TYR A 39 3.90 -2.34 -37.93
CA TYR A 39 4.13 -3.52 -37.08
C TYR A 39 5.05 -3.21 -35.89
N PRO A 40 4.62 -2.36 -34.96
CA PRO A 40 5.49 -1.96 -33.83
C PRO A 40 5.97 -3.14 -32.99
N GLN A 41 5.12 -4.15 -32.74
CA GLN A 41 5.50 -5.33 -31.98
C GLN A 41 6.58 -6.18 -32.66
N LEU A 42 6.57 -6.28 -34.00
CA LEU A 42 7.61 -7.01 -34.73
C LEU A 42 8.93 -6.27 -34.66
N GLN A 43 8.90 -4.94 -34.77
CA GLN A 43 10.09 -4.12 -34.67
C GLN A 43 10.71 -4.21 -33.28
N ASP A 44 9.91 -3.96 -32.22
CA ASP A 44 10.36 -4.04 -30.83
C ASP A 44 10.97 -5.41 -30.52
N ASN A 45 10.33 -6.50 -30.99
CA ASN A 45 10.83 -7.86 -30.77
C ASN A 45 12.14 -8.12 -31.53
N ALA A 46 12.26 -7.66 -32.78
CA ALA A 46 13.48 -7.81 -33.56
C ALA A 46 14.65 -7.02 -32.95
N GLU A 47 14.40 -5.80 -32.48
CA GLU A 47 15.40 -5.00 -31.76
C GLU A 47 15.82 -5.65 -30.45
N ALA A 48 14.87 -6.22 -29.69
CA ALA A 48 15.16 -6.94 -28.44
C ALA A 48 16.01 -8.19 -28.65
N PHE A 49 15.82 -8.92 -29.76
CA PHE A 49 16.62 -10.12 -30.08
C PHE A 49 18.06 -9.77 -30.49
N ILE A 50 18.27 -8.62 -31.18
CA ILE A 50 19.63 -8.15 -31.49
C ILE A 50 20.33 -7.67 -30.22
N GLY A 51 19.61 -7.04 -29.29
CA GLY A 51 20.16 -6.50 -28.06
C GLY A 51 21.14 -5.34 -28.26
N GLU A 52 21.92 -5.04 -27.22
CA GLU A 52 22.99 -4.05 -27.30
C GLU A 52 24.20 -4.63 -28.05
N VAL A 53 24.67 -3.90 -29.06
CA VAL A 53 25.82 -4.31 -29.85
C VAL A 53 26.98 -3.35 -29.52
N GLU A 54 28.12 -3.91 -29.07
CA GLU A 54 29.34 -3.17 -28.81
C GLU A 54 29.84 -2.49 -30.10
N ASP A 55 30.60 -1.38 -29.96
CA ASP A 55 31.17 -0.61 -31.06
C ASP A 55 32.01 -1.50 -32.01
N ARG A 56 31.57 -1.60 -33.25
CA ARG A 56 32.18 -2.46 -34.28
C ARG A 56 32.61 -1.62 -35.49
N SER A 57 33.73 -2.02 -36.10
CA SER A 57 34.13 -1.49 -37.40
C SER A 57 33.20 -1.98 -38.51
N ALA A 58 33.13 -1.26 -39.65
CA ALA A 58 32.34 -1.64 -40.81
C ALA A 58 32.59 -3.10 -41.26
N ASN A 59 33.84 -3.54 -41.25
CA ASN A 59 34.21 -4.93 -41.57
C ASN A 59 33.70 -5.94 -40.54
N SER A 60 33.64 -5.56 -39.28
CA SER A 60 33.06 -6.40 -38.22
C SER A 60 31.55 -6.48 -38.35
N LEU A 61 30.88 -5.37 -38.70
CA LEU A 61 29.44 -5.35 -38.98
C LEU A 61 29.06 -6.20 -40.17
N ARG A 62 29.88 -6.21 -41.28
CA ARG A 62 29.66 -7.13 -42.42
C ARG A 62 29.71 -8.60 -42.00
N ARG A 63 30.62 -8.98 -41.11
CA ARG A 63 30.68 -10.36 -40.60
C ARG A 63 29.51 -10.67 -39.65
N TYR A 64 29.02 -9.68 -38.94
CA TYR A 64 27.91 -9.82 -38.01
C TYR A 64 26.53 -9.83 -38.71
N ALA A 65 26.43 -9.28 -39.95
CA ALA A 65 25.16 -9.13 -40.66
C ALA A 65 24.37 -10.44 -40.77
N GLY A 66 25.03 -11.54 -41.09
CA GLY A 66 24.35 -12.85 -41.16
C GLY A 66 23.84 -13.34 -39.79
N THR A 67 24.53 -13.00 -38.70
CA THR A 67 24.05 -13.31 -37.36
C THR A 67 22.84 -12.45 -37.00
N ALA A 68 22.91 -11.15 -37.31
CA ALA A 68 21.80 -10.23 -37.09
C ALA A 68 20.55 -10.61 -37.92
N GLU A 69 20.74 -11.02 -39.16
CA GLU A 69 19.66 -11.54 -40.03
C GLU A 69 18.98 -12.75 -39.39
N SER A 70 19.75 -13.75 -38.95
CA SER A 70 19.19 -14.93 -38.25
C SER A 70 18.47 -14.59 -36.95
N GLN A 71 19.00 -13.65 -36.18
CA GLN A 71 18.34 -13.16 -34.95
C GLN A 71 16.99 -12.50 -35.24
N VAL A 72 16.92 -11.68 -36.30
CA VAL A 72 15.67 -11.05 -36.73
C VAL A 72 14.69 -12.10 -37.25
N GLU A 73 15.15 -13.11 -38.06
CA GLU A 73 14.29 -14.21 -38.47
C GLU A 73 13.68 -14.96 -37.28
N ASP A 74 14.49 -15.26 -36.25
CA ASP A 74 14.02 -15.94 -35.04
C ASP A 74 13.03 -15.09 -34.26
N ALA A 75 13.27 -13.78 -34.18
CA ALA A 75 12.36 -12.81 -33.55
C ALA A 75 10.99 -12.76 -34.25
N LEU A 76 10.97 -12.73 -35.57
CA LEU A 76 9.72 -12.70 -36.34
C LEU A 76 9.00 -14.06 -36.27
N ARG A 77 9.76 -15.16 -36.33
CA ARG A 77 9.22 -16.54 -36.18
C ARG A 77 8.51 -16.70 -34.83
N ALA A 78 9.07 -16.12 -33.74
CA ALA A 78 8.45 -16.16 -32.43
C ALA A 78 7.05 -15.52 -32.41
N LEU A 79 6.79 -14.58 -33.31
CA LEU A 79 5.51 -13.88 -33.47
C LEU A 79 4.69 -14.40 -34.69
N GLY A 80 5.06 -15.56 -35.27
CA GLY A 80 4.29 -16.24 -36.30
C GLY A 80 4.67 -15.90 -37.74
N TYR A 81 5.69 -15.12 -37.98
CA TYR A 81 6.15 -14.75 -39.32
C TYR A 81 7.35 -15.60 -39.70
N TYR A 82 7.12 -16.60 -40.56
CA TYR A 82 8.09 -17.67 -40.86
C TYR A 82 8.83 -17.48 -42.18
N SER A 83 8.40 -16.54 -43.00
CA SER A 83 8.98 -16.29 -44.32
C SER A 83 9.24 -14.82 -44.55
N PRO A 84 9.99 -14.14 -43.64
CA PRO A 84 10.35 -12.75 -43.87
C PRO A 84 11.38 -12.66 -45.00
N VAL A 85 11.37 -11.51 -45.68
CA VAL A 85 12.45 -11.14 -46.59
C VAL A 85 13.26 -10.04 -45.89
N ILE A 86 14.54 -10.33 -45.64
CA ILE A 86 15.43 -9.42 -44.92
C ILE A 86 16.51 -8.95 -45.89
N GLN A 87 16.69 -7.67 -45.99
CA GLN A 87 17.79 -7.04 -46.71
C GLN A 87 18.59 -6.21 -45.72
N TRP A 88 19.90 -6.24 -45.82
CA TRP A 88 20.74 -5.44 -44.97
C TRP A 88 21.73 -4.59 -45.76
N GLU A 89 22.04 -3.45 -45.24
CA GLU A 89 23.05 -2.53 -45.77
C GLU A 89 23.93 -1.96 -44.67
N ILE A 90 25.16 -1.58 -45.01
CA ILE A 90 26.06 -0.89 -44.10
C ILE A 90 26.18 0.53 -44.58
N ILE A 91 25.77 1.43 -43.69
CA ILE A 91 25.90 2.88 -43.89
C ILE A 91 27.23 3.30 -43.25
N GLU A 92 28.19 3.65 -44.09
CA GLU A 92 29.46 4.23 -43.67
C GLU A 92 29.34 5.74 -43.61
N PRO A 93 29.91 6.43 -42.59
CA PRO A 93 29.87 7.87 -42.54
C PRO A 93 30.62 8.46 -43.71
N SER A 94 29.98 9.39 -44.45
CA SER A 94 30.59 10.11 -45.56
C SER A 94 30.68 11.59 -45.27
N GLY A 95 31.91 12.18 -45.36
CA GLY A 95 32.18 13.58 -45.16
C GLY A 95 32.35 14.01 -43.69
N GLU A 96 32.12 15.30 -43.38
CA GLU A 96 32.34 15.87 -42.03
C GLU A 96 31.40 15.38 -40.93
N LYS A 97 30.50 14.41 -41.20
CA LYS A 97 29.68 13.78 -40.17
C LYS A 97 30.47 12.59 -39.55
N GLU A 98 31.14 12.86 -38.46
CA GLU A 98 31.73 11.82 -37.60
C GLU A 98 30.62 10.99 -36.97
N GLY A 99 30.69 9.66 -37.11
CA GLY A 99 29.82 8.69 -36.47
C GLY A 99 30.28 7.29 -36.77
N PRO A 100 29.90 6.27 -35.95
CA PRO A 100 30.22 4.90 -36.25
C PRO A 100 29.46 4.39 -37.48
N ALA A 101 30.04 3.38 -38.17
CA ALA A 101 29.34 2.67 -39.24
C ALA A 101 28.09 2.00 -38.65
N ARG A 102 27.01 1.91 -39.43
CA ARG A 102 25.71 1.34 -39.02
C ARG A 102 25.30 0.20 -39.92
N LEU A 103 24.79 -0.87 -39.33
CA LEU A 103 24.10 -1.94 -40.03
C LEU A 103 22.59 -1.68 -39.94
N VAL A 104 21.92 -1.57 -41.09
CA VAL A 104 20.48 -1.42 -41.17
C VAL A 104 19.89 -2.66 -41.80
N LEU A 105 18.98 -3.33 -41.10
CA LEU A 105 18.19 -4.46 -41.61
C LEU A 105 16.79 -3.96 -41.97
N THR A 106 16.42 -4.07 -43.23
CA THR A 106 15.06 -3.79 -43.73
C THR A 106 14.32 -5.09 -43.88
N VAL A 107 13.18 -5.20 -43.20
CA VAL A 107 12.43 -6.44 -43.04
C VAL A 107 11.04 -6.30 -43.65
N GLN A 108 10.73 -7.17 -44.62
CA GLN A 108 9.37 -7.41 -45.07
C GLN A 108 8.86 -8.67 -44.35
N PRO A 109 7.92 -8.55 -43.42
CA PRO A 109 7.55 -9.67 -42.55
C PRO A 109 6.82 -10.79 -43.28
N GLY A 110 6.19 -10.52 -44.42
CA GLY A 110 5.35 -11.48 -45.11
C GLY A 110 4.00 -11.71 -44.40
N GLU A 111 3.30 -12.75 -44.79
CA GLU A 111 2.03 -13.11 -44.17
C GLU A 111 2.25 -14.06 -42.96
N PRO A 112 1.53 -13.83 -41.84
CA PRO A 112 1.70 -14.64 -40.64
C PRO A 112 1.05 -16.01 -40.74
N VAL A 113 1.61 -16.97 -40.03
CA VAL A 113 1.00 -18.24 -39.72
C VAL A 113 -0.13 -18.05 -38.71
N ARG A 114 -1.30 -18.69 -38.95
CA ARG A 114 -2.45 -18.62 -38.04
C ARG A 114 -2.75 -19.97 -37.42
N VAL A 115 -3.29 -19.94 -36.21
CA VAL A 115 -3.75 -21.14 -35.51
C VAL A 115 -4.99 -21.69 -36.23
N ARG A 116 -4.87 -22.88 -36.77
CA ARG A 116 -5.94 -23.61 -37.46
C ARG A 116 -6.79 -24.40 -36.47
N SER A 117 -6.12 -25.10 -35.54
CA SER A 117 -6.79 -25.89 -34.52
C SER A 117 -6.11 -25.75 -33.18
N ARG A 118 -6.92 -25.74 -32.12
CA ARG A 118 -6.47 -25.66 -30.73
C ARG A 118 -7.14 -26.75 -29.91
N LYS A 119 -6.40 -27.78 -29.56
CA LYS A 119 -6.83 -28.81 -28.63
C LYS A 119 -6.06 -28.67 -27.33
N VAL A 120 -6.75 -28.26 -26.25
CA VAL A 120 -6.22 -28.22 -24.87
C VAL A 120 -7.13 -29.10 -24.02
N GLU A 121 -6.57 -30.16 -23.48
CA GLU A 121 -7.31 -31.19 -22.75
C GLU A 121 -6.60 -31.46 -21.41
N ILE A 122 -7.38 -31.50 -20.34
CA ILE A 122 -6.93 -31.89 -19.01
C ILE A 122 -7.54 -33.27 -18.73
N GLU A 123 -6.69 -34.27 -18.50
CA GLU A 123 -7.07 -35.62 -18.16
C GLU A 123 -6.85 -35.90 -16.66
N GLY A 124 -7.67 -36.77 -16.08
CA GLY A 124 -7.59 -37.16 -14.69
C GLY A 124 -8.42 -36.29 -13.76
N PRO A 125 -8.22 -36.39 -12.43
CA PRO A 125 -9.06 -35.69 -11.43
C PRO A 125 -9.12 -34.18 -11.57
N ALA A 126 -8.07 -33.54 -12.12
CA ALA A 126 -8.07 -32.08 -12.34
C ALA A 126 -9.08 -31.63 -13.40
N SER A 127 -9.61 -32.53 -14.24
CA SER A 127 -10.63 -32.19 -15.23
C SER A 127 -11.99 -31.86 -14.59
N GLU A 128 -12.24 -32.40 -13.41
CA GLU A 128 -13.46 -32.19 -12.62
C GLU A 128 -13.26 -31.11 -11.54
N ASP A 129 -12.03 -30.64 -11.33
CA ASP A 129 -11.69 -29.59 -10.34
C ASP A 129 -12.04 -28.20 -10.89
N PRO A 130 -13.06 -27.51 -10.32
CA PRO A 130 -13.47 -26.20 -10.80
C PRO A 130 -12.36 -25.15 -10.69
N ASP A 131 -11.45 -25.29 -9.70
CA ASP A 131 -10.31 -24.38 -9.52
C ASP A 131 -9.24 -24.60 -10.58
N PHE A 132 -9.17 -25.77 -11.19
CA PHE A 132 -8.22 -26.05 -12.27
C PHE A 132 -8.71 -25.52 -13.62
N GLY A 133 -9.96 -25.74 -14.00
CA GLY A 133 -10.53 -25.46 -15.33
C GLY A 133 -10.94 -24.00 -15.55
N SER A 134 -11.37 -23.30 -14.51
CA SER A 134 -12.16 -22.07 -14.60
C SER A 134 -11.49 -20.83 -15.22
N SER A 135 -10.20 -20.87 -15.56
CA SER A 135 -9.51 -19.71 -16.12
C SER A 135 -8.22 -20.02 -16.90
N LEU A 136 -8.22 -21.10 -17.69
CA LEU A 136 -7.12 -21.27 -18.65
C LEU A 136 -7.18 -20.15 -19.68
N PRO A 137 -6.01 -19.56 -20.07
CA PRO A 137 -5.99 -18.50 -21.08
C PRO A 137 -6.68 -18.93 -22.36
N PRO A 138 -7.59 -18.14 -22.93
CA PRO A 138 -8.25 -18.44 -24.20
C PRO A 138 -7.28 -18.35 -25.38
N THR A 139 -6.18 -17.62 -25.23
CA THR A 139 -5.15 -17.41 -26.25
C THR A 139 -3.98 -18.40 -26.12
N PRO A 140 -3.37 -18.83 -27.25
CA PRO A 140 -3.77 -18.51 -28.61
C PRO A 140 -5.07 -19.20 -28.99
N ALA A 141 -6.00 -18.50 -29.62
CA ALA A 141 -7.27 -19.02 -30.11
C ALA A 141 -7.17 -19.43 -31.58
N GLU A 142 -8.16 -20.21 -32.07
CA GLU A 142 -8.26 -20.52 -33.51
C GLU A 142 -8.49 -19.23 -34.31
N GLY A 143 -7.73 -19.05 -35.38
CA GLY A 143 -7.70 -17.84 -36.20
C GLY A 143 -6.68 -16.78 -35.76
N ASP A 144 -6.17 -16.82 -34.52
CA ASP A 144 -5.13 -15.91 -34.08
C ASP A 144 -3.83 -16.08 -34.85
N VAL A 145 -3.04 -15.04 -34.96
CA VAL A 145 -1.64 -15.15 -35.42
C VAL A 145 -0.88 -15.97 -34.39
N LEU A 146 -0.12 -16.94 -34.85
CA LEU A 146 0.67 -17.78 -33.96
C LEU A 146 1.68 -16.96 -33.19
N ASN A 147 1.66 -17.11 -31.88
CA ASN A 147 2.63 -16.50 -30.96
C ASN A 147 3.21 -17.60 -30.05
N HIS A 148 4.51 -17.86 -30.20
CA HIS A 148 5.21 -18.88 -29.40
C HIS A 148 5.25 -18.53 -27.92
N GLY A 149 5.28 -17.23 -27.56
CA GLY A 149 5.22 -16.76 -26.20
C GLY A 149 3.88 -17.13 -25.53
N GLN A 150 2.75 -16.93 -26.24
CA GLN A 150 1.43 -17.31 -25.75
C GLN A 150 1.28 -18.82 -25.56
N TYR A 151 1.80 -19.63 -26.53
CA TYR A 151 1.83 -21.07 -26.37
C TYR A 151 2.66 -21.53 -25.16
N SER A 152 3.82 -20.94 -24.97
CA SER A 152 4.69 -21.24 -23.82
C SER A 152 4.05 -20.80 -22.50
N SER A 153 3.41 -19.64 -22.49
CA SER A 153 2.66 -19.11 -21.33
C SER A 153 1.49 -20.01 -20.95
N LEU A 154 0.73 -20.51 -21.94
CA LEU A 154 -0.37 -21.46 -21.68
C LEU A 154 0.14 -22.74 -21.01
N ARG A 155 1.23 -23.32 -21.52
CA ARG A 155 1.86 -24.50 -20.91
C ARG A 155 2.32 -24.23 -19.47
N GLN A 156 2.97 -23.10 -19.26
CA GLN A 156 3.44 -22.73 -17.92
C GLN A 156 2.27 -22.48 -16.96
N THR A 157 1.19 -21.86 -17.44
CA THR A 157 -0.02 -21.65 -16.64
C THR A 157 -0.63 -22.97 -16.18
N ILE A 158 -0.70 -23.98 -17.05
CA ILE A 158 -1.19 -25.32 -16.69
C ILE A 158 -0.31 -25.93 -15.60
N ARG A 159 1.02 -25.89 -15.75
CA ARG A 159 1.95 -26.42 -14.74
C ARG A 159 1.87 -25.69 -13.40
N ASN A 160 1.89 -24.35 -13.44
CA ASN A 160 1.83 -23.55 -12.22
C ASN A 160 0.53 -23.81 -11.46
N ARG A 161 -0.58 -23.98 -12.20
CA ARG A 161 -1.86 -24.31 -11.59
C ARG A 161 -1.86 -25.69 -10.97
N ALA A 162 -1.33 -26.68 -11.69
CA ALA A 162 -1.18 -28.03 -11.17
C ALA A 162 -0.38 -28.04 -9.86
N SER A 163 0.78 -27.39 -9.85
CA SER A 163 1.61 -27.27 -8.63
C SER A 163 0.90 -26.52 -7.51
N ARG A 164 0.17 -25.43 -7.82
CA ARG A 164 -0.56 -24.66 -6.81
C ARG A 164 -1.68 -25.47 -6.16
N LEU A 165 -2.36 -26.33 -6.93
CA LEU A 165 -3.48 -27.14 -6.46
C LEU A 165 -3.05 -28.51 -5.92
N GLY A 166 -1.78 -28.89 -6.02
CA GLY A 166 -1.26 -30.16 -5.49
C GLY A 166 -1.30 -31.33 -6.46
N TYR A 167 -1.37 -31.10 -7.75
CA TYR A 167 -1.23 -32.14 -8.79
C TYR A 167 0.24 -32.24 -9.21
N PHE A 168 1.08 -32.80 -8.34
CA PHE A 168 2.54 -32.79 -8.53
C PHE A 168 3.04 -33.85 -9.51
N ASP A 169 2.31 -34.94 -9.68
CA ASP A 169 2.65 -36.03 -10.64
C ASP A 169 2.17 -35.73 -12.06
N GLY A 170 1.60 -34.53 -12.27
CA GLY A 170 1.03 -34.15 -13.54
C GLY A 170 2.08 -33.94 -14.63
N GLU A 171 1.80 -34.50 -15.81
CA GLU A 171 2.66 -34.40 -16.97
C GLU A 171 1.89 -34.13 -18.27
N PHE A 172 2.57 -33.53 -19.25
CA PHE A 172 2.04 -33.41 -20.57
C PHE A 172 2.25 -34.74 -21.33
N THR A 173 1.17 -35.44 -21.63
CA THR A 173 1.19 -36.63 -22.50
C THR A 173 1.30 -36.23 -23.98
N SER A 174 0.85 -35.02 -24.33
CA SER A 174 1.07 -34.41 -25.63
C SER A 174 1.36 -32.92 -25.50
N ARG A 175 2.39 -32.43 -26.19
CA ARG A 175 2.78 -31.01 -26.25
C ARG A 175 3.29 -30.67 -27.65
N LYS A 176 2.37 -30.71 -28.62
CA LYS A 176 2.71 -30.49 -30.01
C LYS A 176 2.30 -29.08 -30.43
N LEU A 177 3.20 -28.45 -31.17
CA LEU A 177 2.97 -27.26 -31.96
C LEU A 177 3.48 -27.59 -33.36
N GLU A 178 2.57 -27.93 -34.27
CA GLU A 178 2.87 -28.33 -35.64
C GLU A 178 2.60 -27.13 -36.54
N VAL A 179 3.65 -26.62 -37.19
CA VAL A 179 3.57 -25.41 -38.04
C VAL A 179 3.85 -25.83 -39.49
N ASP A 180 2.95 -25.44 -40.38
CA ASP A 180 3.12 -25.56 -41.83
C ASP A 180 3.27 -24.14 -42.42
N PRO A 181 4.51 -23.64 -42.61
CA PRO A 181 4.74 -22.31 -43.13
C PRO A 181 4.24 -22.10 -44.56
N GLU A 182 4.22 -23.15 -45.38
CA GLU A 182 3.75 -23.06 -46.78
C GLU A 182 2.24 -22.83 -46.85
N LYS A 183 1.47 -23.51 -45.96
CA LYS A 183 0.03 -23.32 -45.83
C LYS A 183 -0.34 -22.20 -44.85
N ARG A 184 0.63 -21.67 -44.14
CA ARG A 184 0.46 -20.60 -43.12
C ARG A 184 -0.51 -20.97 -42.00
N VAL A 185 -0.44 -22.23 -41.56
CA VAL A 185 -1.29 -22.75 -40.48
C VAL A 185 -0.47 -23.41 -39.38
N ALA A 186 -1.01 -23.38 -38.18
CA ALA A 186 -0.44 -24.08 -37.03
C ALA A 186 -1.52 -24.87 -36.29
N ASP A 187 -1.18 -26.06 -35.83
CA ASP A 187 -2.02 -26.87 -34.96
C ASP A 187 -1.40 -27.00 -33.58
N ILE A 188 -2.19 -26.75 -32.55
CA ILE A 188 -1.79 -26.82 -31.17
C ILE A 188 -2.49 -28.01 -30.51
N THR A 189 -1.71 -28.93 -29.93
CA THR A 189 -2.23 -30.04 -29.14
C THR A 189 -1.49 -30.07 -27.80
N LEU A 190 -2.20 -29.76 -26.72
CA LEU A 190 -1.75 -29.86 -25.34
C LEU A 190 -2.68 -30.81 -24.59
N ILE A 191 -2.16 -31.97 -24.17
CA ILE A 191 -2.89 -32.91 -23.31
C ILE A 191 -2.08 -33.06 -22.03
N TYR A 192 -2.70 -32.69 -20.92
CA TYR A 192 -2.09 -32.74 -19.60
C TYR A 192 -2.82 -33.74 -18.73
N ARG A 193 -2.13 -34.76 -18.24
CA ARG A 193 -2.63 -35.73 -17.26
C ARG A 193 -2.23 -35.28 -15.88
N SER A 194 -3.20 -35.01 -15.01
CA SER A 194 -2.96 -34.37 -13.70
C SER A 194 -2.30 -35.28 -12.66
N GLY A 195 -2.49 -36.58 -12.76
CA GLY A 195 -2.25 -37.45 -11.59
C GLY A 195 -3.27 -37.19 -10.47
N GLU A 196 -3.05 -37.80 -9.31
CA GLU A 196 -3.89 -37.61 -8.15
C GLU A 196 -3.56 -36.26 -7.44
N ARG A 197 -4.56 -35.69 -6.76
CA ARG A 197 -4.37 -34.47 -5.98
C ARG A 197 -3.85 -34.85 -4.59
N TYR A 198 -2.69 -34.30 -4.23
CA TYR A 198 -2.08 -34.51 -2.92
C TYR A 198 -2.88 -33.81 -1.81
N ARG A 199 -2.69 -34.28 -0.59
CA ARG A 199 -3.32 -33.76 0.63
C ARG A 199 -2.28 -33.25 1.59
N LEU A 200 -2.67 -32.32 2.46
CA LEU A 200 -1.84 -31.84 3.57
C LEU A 200 -1.90 -32.83 4.72
N GLY A 201 -0.75 -33.15 5.30
CA GLY A 201 -0.61 -33.96 6.49
C GLY A 201 -0.59 -33.12 7.77
N GLU A 202 -0.12 -33.76 8.85
CA GLU A 202 0.11 -33.08 10.13
C GLU A 202 1.20 -32.02 10.01
N VAL A 203 1.05 -30.95 10.80
CA VAL A 203 2.05 -29.88 10.91
C VAL A 203 2.93 -30.16 12.12
N SER A 204 4.23 -30.17 11.92
CA SER A 204 5.21 -30.31 12.99
C SER A 204 6.09 -29.07 13.09
N PHE A 205 6.34 -28.61 14.30
CA PHE A 205 7.20 -27.46 14.57
C PHE A 205 8.55 -27.92 15.13
N THR A 206 9.66 -27.27 14.71
CA THR A 206 10.98 -27.58 15.26
C THR A 206 11.02 -27.23 16.75
N GLU A 207 11.69 -28.07 17.54
CA GLU A 207 11.84 -27.85 18.99
C GLU A 207 12.70 -26.57 19.30
N GLY A 208 12.51 -26.02 20.50
CA GLY A 208 13.35 -24.92 21.02
C GLY A 208 12.87 -23.51 20.68
N HIS A 209 11.71 -23.34 20.07
CA HIS A 209 11.11 -22.03 19.75
C HIS A 209 10.58 -21.27 20.98
N GLY A 210 10.37 -21.94 22.14
CA GLY A 210 9.97 -21.29 23.41
C GLY A 210 8.49 -20.95 23.54
N PHE A 211 7.63 -21.36 22.62
CA PHE A 211 6.18 -21.17 22.66
C PHE A 211 5.44 -22.48 22.92
N GLU A 212 4.22 -22.41 23.43
CA GLU A 212 3.32 -23.56 23.57
C GLU A 212 2.83 -24.01 22.18
N GLU A 213 2.72 -25.32 22.00
CA GLU A 213 2.26 -25.91 20.74
C GLU A 213 0.83 -25.46 20.41
N GLU A 214 -0.05 -25.36 21.44
CA GLU A 214 -1.41 -24.83 21.30
C GLU A 214 -1.46 -23.43 20.65
N LEU A 215 -0.47 -22.56 20.92
CA LEU A 215 -0.38 -21.26 20.26
C LEU A 215 -0.01 -21.42 18.79
N LEU A 216 0.94 -22.30 18.46
CA LEU A 216 1.41 -22.50 17.10
C LEU A 216 0.34 -23.15 16.22
N GLU A 217 -0.41 -24.11 16.79
CA GLU A 217 -1.55 -24.75 16.11
C GLU A 217 -2.62 -23.74 15.69
N LYS A 218 -2.86 -22.67 16.46
CA LYS A 218 -3.80 -21.58 16.07
C LYS A 218 -3.40 -20.81 14.82
N PHE A 219 -2.17 -20.94 14.32
CA PHE A 219 -1.74 -20.38 13.03
C PHE A 219 -2.08 -21.32 11.87
N VAL A 220 -2.31 -22.59 12.12
CA VAL A 220 -2.63 -23.60 11.10
C VAL A 220 -4.12 -23.51 10.77
N ARG A 221 -4.42 -23.10 9.54
CA ARG A 221 -5.81 -22.88 9.06
C ARG A 221 -6.27 -23.96 8.08
N PHE A 222 -5.80 -25.15 8.25
CA PHE A 222 -6.22 -26.32 7.48
C PHE A 222 -6.16 -27.57 8.36
N GLU A 223 -6.95 -28.58 8.03
CA GLU A 223 -6.98 -29.84 8.73
C GLU A 223 -6.11 -30.89 8.02
N PRO A 224 -5.47 -31.82 8.77
CA PRO A 224 -4.80 -32.98 8.17
C PRO A 224 -5.78 -33.78 7.30
N GLY A 225 -5.32 -34.17 6.09
CA GLY A 225 -6.14 -34.82 5.08
C GLY A 225 -6.87 -33.87 4.12
N GLU A 226 -6.86 -32.58 4.36
CA GLU A 226 -7.42 -31.59 3.45
C GLU A 226 -6.59 -31.50 2.15
N THR A 227 -7.23 -31.21 1.01
CA THR A 227 -6.54 -31.11 -0.27
C THR A 227 -5.46 -30.02 -0.26
N PHE A 228 -4.31 -30.34 -0.82
CA PHE A 228 -3.22 -29.38 -0.95
C PHE A 228 -3.63 -28.15 -1.73
N HIS A 229 -3.21 -27.00 -1.24
CA HIS A 229 -3.27 -25.71 -1.91
C HIS A 229 -2.10 -24.84 -1.45
N ALA A 230 -1.28 -24.39 -2.38
CA ALA A 230 -0.07 -23.61 -2.06
C ALA A 230 -0.37 -22.35 -1.24
N ASP A 231 -1.55 -21.74 -1.43
CA ASP A 231 -1.95 -20.54 -0.68
C ASP A 231 -2.13 -20.82 0.82
N LYS A 232 -2.47 -22.04 1.23
CA LYS A 232 -2.58 -22.41 2.65
C LYS A 232 -1.20 -22.42 3.31
N ILE A 233 -0.21 -22.98 2.63
CA ILE A 233 1.18 -23.02 3.08
C ILE A 233 1.77 -21.60 3.10
N ALA A 234 1.54 -20.82 2.04
CA ALA A 234 1.97 -19.43 1.98
C ALA A 234 1.33 -18.57 3.10
N ARG A 235 0.06 -18.82 3.42
CA ARG A 235 -0.64 -18.14 4.52
C ARG A 235 -0.03 -18.50 5.88
N LEU A 236 0.22 -19.78 6.17
CA LEU A 236 0.88 -20.22 7.39
C LEU A 236 2.25 -19.55 7.55
N ASN A 237 3.07 -19.54 6.49
CA ASN A 237 4.36 -18.86 6.49
C ASN A 237 4.21 -17.35 6.76
N THR A 238 3.27 -16.69 6.08
CA THR A 238 3.02 -15.26 6.22
C THR A 238 2.52 -14.90 7.62
N ASP A 239 1.56 -15.65 8.15
CA ASP A 239 0.98 -15.42 9.48
C ASP A 239 2.04 -15.60 10.57
N LEU A 240 2.83 -16.66 10.52
CA LEU A 240 3.95 -16.87 11.46
C LEU A 240 5.02 -15.78 11.33
N SER A 241 5.41 -15.39 10.11
CA SER A 241 6.40 -14.34 9.86
C SER A 241 5.95 -12.97 10.39
N ASN A 242 4.65 -12.66 10.27
CA ASN A 242 4.07 -11.40 10.69
C ASN A 242 3.63 -11.37 12.16
N SER A 243 3.65 -12.50 12.85
CA SER A 243 3.26 -12.62 14.26
C SER A 243 4.07 -11.74 15.22
N GLY A 244 5.29 -11.37 14.80
CA GLY A 244 6.25 -10.67 15.65
C GLY A 244 7.02 -11.60 16.61
N TYR A 245 6.74 -12.89 16.62
CA TYR A 245 7.43 -13.88 17.47
C TYR A 245 8.73 -14.39 16.86
N PHE A 246 8.80 -14.46 15.53
CA PHE A 246 9.90 -15.08 14.80
C PHE A 246 10.67 -14.07 13.93
N SER A 247 11.96 -14.29 13.81
CA SER A 247 12.85 -13.59 12.89
C SER A 247 13.11 -14.39 11.61
N GLY A 248 12.86 -15.70 11.66
CA GLY A 248 12.92 -16.60 10.52
C GLY A 248 11.84 -17.67 10.63
N VAL A 249 11.16 -17.91 9.51
CA VAL A 249 10.14 -18.95 9.36
C VAL A 249 10.43 -19.68 8.06
N ASP A 250 10.52 -21.00 8.13
CA ASP A 250 10.72 -21.88 6.97
C ASP A 250 9.64 -22.97 7.00
N VAL A 251 8.72 -22.95 6.04
CA VAL A 251 7.63 -23.92 5.96
C VAL A 251 7.90 -24.84 4.78
N ASP A 252 8.24 -26.08 5.07
CA ASP A 252 8.44 -27.11 4.06
C ASP A 252 7.19 -28.03 3.97
N ALA A 253 6.65 -28.07 2.76
CA ALA A 253 5.56 -28.96 2.36
C ALA A 253 5.91 -29.56 0.99
N SER A 254 7.07 -30.20 0.92
CA SER A 254 7.62 -30.74 -0.32
C SER A 254 6.93 -32.03 -0.76
N PRO A 255 6.53 -32.17 -2.03
CA PRO A 255 5.96 -33.41 -2.55
C PRO A 255 6.87 -34.63 -2.38
N GLY A 256 8.20 -34.40 -2.31
CA GLY A 256 9.20 -35.44 -2.13
C GLY A 256 9.16 -36.14 -0.77
N SER A 257 8.51 -35.56 0.24
CA SER A 257 8.31 -36.13 1.56
C SER A 257 6.94 -36.81 1.73
N ALA A 258 6.14 -36.85 0.66
CA ALA A 258 4.79 -37.40 0.74
C ALA A 258 4.77 -38.92 0.89
N GLU A 259 3.87 -39.42 1.72
CA GLU A 259 3.54 -40.83 1.88
C GLU A 259 2.07 -41.02 1.47
N ASP A 260 1.79 -41.93 0.56
CA ASP A 260 0.45 -42.21 0.03
C ASP A 260 -0.34 -40.94 -0.40
N GLY A 261 0.36 -39.98 -1.04
CA GLY A 261 -0.24 -38.71 -1.49
C GLY A 261 -0.54 -37.69 -0.37
N VAL A 262 -0.06 -37.95 0.86
CA VAL A 262 -0.16 -37.02 2.00
C VAL A 262 1.21 -36.39 2.27
N ILE A 263 1.28 -35.05 2.23
CA ILE A 263 2.50 -34.28 2.44
C ILE A 263 2.57 -33.82 3.89
N PRO A 264 3.52 -34.31 4.70
CA PRO A 264 3.76 -33.75 6.02
C PRO A 264 4.26 -32.30 5.89
N VAL A 265 3.82 -31.43 6.81
CA VAL A 265 4.24 -30.03 6.82
C VAL A 265 5.21 -29.82 7.97
N SER A 266 6.45 -29.45 7.69
CA SER A 266 7.44 -29.13 8.71
C SER A 266 7.72 -27.64 8.76
N VAL A 267 7.73 -27.07 9.97
CA VAL A 267 7.89 -25.63 10.20
C VAL A 267 9.14 -25.37 11.03
N GLY A 268 10.16 -24.79 10.41
CA GLY A 268 11.37 -24.31 11.05
C GLY A 268 11.16 -22.91 11.61
N LEU A 269 11.39 -22.71 12.92
CA LEU A 269 11.17 -21.44 13.59
C LEU A 269 12.45 -20.91 14.23
N THR A 270 12.80 -19.65 13.94
CA THR A 270 13.86 -18.91 14.63
C THR A 270 13.23 -17.77 15.42
N THR A 271 13.29 -17.84 16.73
CA THR A 271 12.66 -16.86 17.63
C THR A 271 13.33 -15.48 17.50
N ARG A 272 12.53 -14.43 17.51
CA ARG A 272 12.99 -13.04 17.53
C ARG A 272 13.40 -12.65 18.95
N PRO A 273 14.38 -11.71 19.12
CA PRO A 273 14.58 -11.04 20.40
C PRO A 273 13.26 -10.45 20.92
N PRO A 274 12.90 -10.69 22.20
CA PRO A 274 11.57 -10.37 22.70
C PRO A 274 11.28 -8.87 22.77
N ARG A 275 12.32 -8.01 22.79
CA ARG A 275 12.18 -6.58 23.04
C ARG A 275 12.60 -5.74 21.87
N SER A 276 11.84 -4.67 21.63
CA SER A 276 12.23 -3.60 20.70
C SER A 276 11.96 -2.23 21.34
N VAL A 277 12.80 -1.28 20.98
CA VAL A 277 12.67 0.13 21.36
C VAL A 277 12.73 0.97 20.09
N ALA A 278 11.81 1.91 19.96
CA ALA A 278 11.83 2.88 18.89
C ALA A 278 11.70 4.28 19.50
N ALA A 279 12.46 5.23 18.96
CA ALA A 279 12.35 6.64 19.27
C ALA A 279 12.22 7.44 17.97
N GLY A 280 11.37 8.44 17.98
CA GLY A 280 11.11 9.29 16.82
C GLY A 280 11.00 10.76 17.22
N VAL A 281 11.41 11.61 16.28
CA VAL A 281 11.18 13.05 16.35
C VAL A 281 10.26 13.45 15.21
N GLY A 282 9.38 14.39 15.44
CA GLY A 282 8.47 14.91 14.43
C GLY A 282 8.22 16.40 14.63
N PHE A 283 7.66 17.02 13.62
CA PHE A 283 7.22 18.40 13.65
C PHE A 283 5.94 18.54 12.82
N SER A 284 5.00 19.32 13.32
CA SER A 284 3.88 19.83 12.53
C SER A 284 3.57 21.26 12.99
N THR A 285 2.91 22.03 12.14
CA THR A 285 2.51 23.40 12.49
C THR A 285 1.44 23.44 13.55
N ASP A 286 0.65 22.39 13.69
CA ASP A 286 -0.43 22.28 14.68
C ASP A 286 0.09 22.12 16.11
N VAL A 287 1.01 21.18 16.33
CA VAL A 287 1.46 20.82 17.69
C VAL A 287 2.94 21.13 17.95
N GLY A 288 3.64 21.69 16.95
CA GLY A 288 5.07 21.99 17.04
C GLY A 288 5.95 20.73 17.03
N PRO A 289 7.15 20.83 17.62
CA PRO A 289 8.06 19.71 17.77
C PRO A 289 7.48 18.66 18.72
N ARG A 290 7.63 17.38 18.35
CA ARG A 290 7.18 16.24 19.15
C ARG A 290 8.22 15.15 19.23
N LEU A 291 8.26 14.49 20.37
CA LEU A 291 9.05 13.29 20.63
C LEU A 291 8.13 12.11 20.82
N ARG A 292 8.47 10.98 20.24
CA ARG A 292 7.77 9.71 20.44
C ARG A 292 8.73 8.67 20.94
N GLY A 293 8.30 7.88 21.90
CA GLY A 293 8.98 6.70 22.39
C GLY A 293 8.04 5.51 22.36
N ASN A 294 8.55 4.38 21.95
CA ASN A 294 7.83 3.11 21.97
C ASN A 294 8.75 2.03 22.49
N TRP A 295 8.32 1.34 23.53
CA TRP A 295 8.95 0.13 24.02
C TRP A 295 7.95 -1.00 23.91
N ARG A 296 8.34 -2.11 23.28
CA ARG A 296 7.50 -3.28 23.07
C ARG A 296 8.23 -4.54 23.46
N GLU A 297 7.55 -5.41 24.20
CA GLU A 297 7.92 -6.78 24.42
C GLU A 297 6.96 -7.66 23.61
N HIS A 298 7.48 -8.22 22.50
CA HIS A 298 6.70 -8.93 21.48
C HIS A 298 6.07 -10.20 22.00
N TRP A 299 6.71 -10.79 22.98
CA TRP A 299 6.20 -11.94 23.73
C TRP A 299 6.84 -11.98 25.11
N ILE A 300 6.06 -12.32 26.13
CA ILE A 300 6.47 -12.37 27.54
C ILE A 300 6.31 -13.73 28.18
N ASN A 301 5.60 -14.62 27.52
CA ASN A 301 5.35 -15.98 27.96
C ASN A 301 5.17 -16.92 26.75
N PRO A 302 5.18 -18.26 26.96
CA PRO A 302 4.98 -19.24 25.88
C PRO A 302 3.61 -19.16 25.19
N MET A 303 2.60 -18.54 25.81
CA MET A 303 1.28 -18.31 25.22
C MET A 303 1.25 -17.10 24.26
N GLY A 304 2.39 -16.44 24.00
CA GLY A 304 2.50 -15.34 23.03
C GLY A 304 1.88 -14.02 23.50
N HIS A 305 1.64 -13.82 24.78
CA HIS A 305 1.17 -12.53 25.28
C HIS A 305 2.24 -11.45 25.06
N SER A 306 1.81 -10.24 24.75
CA SER A 306 2.71 -9.11 24.50
C SER A 306 2.33 -7.90 25.35
N ARG A 307 3.25 -6.94 25.51
CA ARG A 307 3.00 -5.68 26.21
C ARG A 307 3.84 -4.56 25.65
N GLY A 308 3.44 -3.34 25.92
CA GLY A 308 4.19 -2.18 25.47
C GLY A 308 3.87 -0.92 26.28
N VAL A 309 4.74 0.07 26.08
CA VAL A 309 4.60 1.42 26.59
C VAL A 309 4.86 2.37 25.43
N GLU A 310 3.97 3.33 25.26
CA GLU A 310 4.05 4.35 24.22
C GLU A 310 3.98 5.73 24.88
N THR A 311 4.79 6.66 24.43
CA THR A 311 4.77 8.04 24.88
C THR A 311 4.88 9.00 23.70
N GLU A 312 4.12 10.09 23.77
CA GLU A 312 4.24 11.22 22.87
C GLU A 312 4.30 12.51 23.72
N LEU A 313 5.29 13.33 23.44
CA LEU A 313 5.53 14.59 24.14
C LEU A 313 5.63 15.71 23.11
N SER A 314 4.71 16.67 23.20
CA SER A 314 4.76 17.97 22.53
C SER A 314 4.39 19.06 23.53
N ALA A 315 4.52 20.35 23.15
CA ALA A 315 4.15 21.44 24.05
C ALA A 315 2.65 21.38 24.46
N PRO A 316 1.69 21.24 23.50
CA PRO A 316 0.27 21.23 23.84
C PRO A 316 -0.25 19.85 24.28
N ARG A 317 0.48 18.74 24.02
CA ARG A 317 -0.02 17.39 24.32
C ARG A 317 1.08 16.49 24.85
N GLN A 318 0.82 15.87 26.00
CA GLN A 318 1.65 14.82 26.58
C GLN A 318 0.79 13.57 26.78
N ASN A 319 1.27 12.45 26.26
CA ASN A 319 0.59 11.16 26.33
C ASN A 319 1.55 10.08 26.82
N LEU A 320 1.08 9.26 27.75
CA LEU A 320 1.73 8.04 28.20
C LEU A 320 0.69 6.92 28.23
N SER A 321 0.93 5.85 27.50
CA SER A 321 0.05 4.69 27.50
C SER A 321 0.81 3.40 27.67
N THR A 322 0.18 2.42 28.29
CA THR A 322 0.67 1.05 28.40
C THR A 322 -0.44 0.09 28.00
N TRP A 323 -0.04 -1.05 27.47
CA TRP A 323 -0.99 -2.07 27.04
C TRP A 323 -0.45 -3.48 27.27
N TYR A 324 -1.37 -4.41 27.37
CA TYR A 324 -1.15 -5.85 27.46
C TYR A 324 -2.09 -6.55 26.50
N GLU A 325 -1.57 -7.41 25.61
CA GLU A 325 -2.34 -8.06 24.56
C GLU A 325 -2.25 -9.58 24.66
N LEU A 326 -3.39 -10.22 24.52
CA LEU A 326 -3.58 -11.66 24.52
C LEU A 326 -4.04 -12.06 23.11
N PRO A 327 -3.27 -12.90 22.40
CA PRO A 327 -3.73 -13.47 21.13
C PRO A 327 -4.87 -14.45 21.38
N LEU A 328 -5.85 -14.46 20.50
CA LEU A 328 -6.96 -15.42 20.49
C LEU A 328 -6.77 -16.43 19.34
N ASP A 329 -7.84 -17.00 18.86
CA ASP A 329 -7.86 -17.89 17.70
C ASP A 329 -8.72 -17.29 16.59
N PRO A 330 -8.14 -16.97 15.42
CA PRO A 330 -6.72 -17.04 15.03
C PRO A 330 -5.88 -15.82 15.56
N PRO A 331 -4.59 -16.04 15.94
CA PRO A 331 -3.81 -15.00 16.64
C PRO A 331 -3.53 -13.74 15.82
N MET A 332 -3.56 -13.84 14.49
CA MET A 332 -3.29 -12.72 13.60
C MET A 332 -4.48 -11.78 13.41
N THR A 333 -5.68 -12.29 13.62
CA THR A 333 -6.93 -11.56 13.35
C THR A 333 -7.66 -11.21 14.63
N ASP A 334 -7.43 -11.98 15.70
CA ASP A 334 -8.17 -11.89 16.95
C ASP A 334 -7.26 -11.66 18.15
N SER A 335 -7.58 -10.65 18.95
CA SER A 335 -6.86 -10.40 20.19
C SER A 335 -7.74 -9.66 21.21
N ILE A 336 -7.40 -9.82 22.49
CA ILE A 336 -7.89 -8.96 23.57
C ILE A 336 -6.73 -8.06 24.01
N ARG A 337 -6.98 -6.74 24.05
CA ARG A 337 -6.02 -5.77 24.56
C ARG A 337 -6.58 -5.07 25.79
N LEU A 338 -5.81 -5.10 26.86
CA LEU A 338 -6.01 -4.28 28.04
C LEU A 338 -5.09 -3.05 27.94
N SER A 339 -5.57 -1.87 28.26
CA SER A 339 -4.80 -0.62 28.18
C SER A 339 -5.05 0.28 29.38
N ALA A 340 -4.03 1.07 29.71
CA ALA A 340 -4.13 2.19 30.61
C ALA A 340 -3.38 3.38 30.01
N GLY A 341 -3.92 4.58 30.13
CA GLY A 341 -3.35 5.78 29.53
C GLY A 341 -3.57 7.01 30.41
N TYR A 342 -2.62 7.95 30.32
CA TYR A 342 -2.73 9.29 30.85
C TYR A 342 -2.39 10.27 29.74
N GLN A 343 -3.26 11.27 29.55
CA GLN A 343 -3.08 12.36 28.61
C GLN A 343 -3.27 13.69 29.31
N ARG A 344 -2.36 14.63 29.07
CA ARG A 344 -2.55 16.04 29.38
C ARG A 344 -2.57 16.81 28.07
N GLU A 345 -3.54 17.69 27.95
CA GLU A 345 -3.74 18.52 26.76
C GLU A 345 -4.03 19.96 27.16
N GLU A 346 -3.40 20.90 26.48
CA GLU A 346 -3.58 22.33 26.67
C GLU A 346 -3.57 22.97 25.27
N ILE A 347 -4.76 23.14 24.70
CA ILE A 347 -4.96 23.64 23.36
C ILE A 347 -6.04 24.70 23.36
N GLU A 348 -5.74 25.88 22.78
CA GLU A 348 -6.61 27.05 22.78
C GLU A 348 -7.10 27.35 24.19
N ASP A 349 -8.40 27.33 24.42
CA ASP A 349 -9.03 27.63 25.69
C ASP A 349 -9.29 26.40 26.57
N VAL A 350 -8.80 25.22 26.18
CA VAL A 350 -9.08 23.95 26.85
C VAL A 350 -7.83 23.38 27.52
N GLU A 351 -7.93 23.14 28.83
CA GLU A 351 -6.99 22.31 29.57
C GLU A 351 -7.67 21.03 30.02
N SER A 352 -7.06 19.87 29.73
CA SER A 352 -7.59 18.56 30.08
C SER A 352 -6.52 17.61 30.59
N GLU A 353 -6.85 16.89 31.66
CA GLU A 353 -6.10 15.74 32.19
C GLU A 353 -7.02 14.50 32.15
N LEU A 354 -6.71 13.55 31.27
CA LEU A 354 -7.50 12.37 31.03
C LEU A 354 -6.78 11.11 31.47
N LEU A 355 -7.42 10.32 32.33
CA LEU A 355 -6.99 8.98 32.72
C LEU A 355 -7.94 7.94 32.09
N THR A 356 -7.38 6.98 31.38
CA THR A 356 -8.16 5.96 30.66
C THR A 356 -7.75 4.55 31.08
N PHE A 357 -8.73 3.68 31.30
CA PHE A 357 -8.56 2.23 31.38
C PHE A 357 -9.47 1.56 30.37
N GLY A 358 -8.94 0.66 29.56
CA GLY A 358 -9.69 0.05 28.48
C GLY A 358 -9.45 -1.43 28.29
N GLN A 359 -10.48 -2.11 27.83
CA GLN A 359 -10.43 -3.45 27.26
C GLN A 359 -10.97 -3.38 25.84
N GLN A 360 -10.29 -3.98 24.89
CA GLN A 360 -10.69 -4.07 23.49
C GLN A 360 -10.60 -5.52 23.03
N TRP A 361 -11.64 -5.99 22.37
CA TRP A 361 -11.61 -7.19 21.56
C TRP A 361 -11.52 -6.78 20.09
N LYS A 362 -10.48 -7.24 19.43
CA LYS A 362 -10.21 -6.97 18.03
C LYS A 362 -10.50 -8.25 17.23
N HIS A 363 -11.24 -8.11 16.13
CA HIS A 363 -11.55 -9.18 15.20
C HIS A 363 -11.43 -8.69 13.76
N GLN A 364 -10.71 -9.43 12.91
CA GLN A 364 -10.62 -9.13 11.49
C GLN A 364 -11.48 -10.09 10.69
N LEU A 365 -12.47 -9.54 10.01
CA LEU A 365 -13.39 -10.27 9.13
C LEU A 365 -12.68 -10.69 7.83
N ASP A 366 -13.13 -11.79 7.20
CA ASP A 366 -12.55 -12.32 5.94
C ASP A 366 -12.58 -11.33 4.78
N ASN A 367 -13.53 -10.42 4.77
CA ASN A 367 -13.65 -9.36 3.77
C ASN A 367 -12.70 -8.17 4.02
N GLY A 368 -11.79 -8.28 4.99
CA GLY A 368 -10.76 -7.30 5.33
C GLY A 368 -11.23 -6.14 6.22
N TRP A 369 -12.46 -6.17 6.74
CA TRP A 369 -12.90 -5.24 7.78
C TRP A 369 -12.33 -5.65 9.14
N GLN A 370 -11.85 -4.66 9.89
CA GLN A 370 -11.50 -4.82 11.30
C GLN A 370 -12.67 -4.34 12.16
N GLN A 371 -13.12 -5.20 13.05
CA GLN A 371 -14.10 -4.91 14.10
C GLN A 371 -13.39 -4.77 15.43
N VAL A 372 -13.77 -3.76 16.21
CA VAL A 372 -13.26 -3.55 17.57
C VAL A 372 -14.44 -3.32 18.51
N ALA A 373 -14.68 -4.27 19.41
CA ALA A 373 -15.57 -4.04 20.53
C ALA A 373 -14.75 -3.58 21.73
N SER A 374 -15.16 -2.49 22.38
CA SER A 374 -14.41 -1.89 23.47
C SER A 374 -15.27 -1.57 24.69
N LEU A 375 -14.63 -1.59 25.85
CA LEU A 375 -15.17 -1.05 27.09
C LEU A 375 -14.07 -0.18 27.70
N ARG A 376 -14.32 1.13 27.80
CA ARG A 376 -13.38 2.10 28.37
C ARG A 376 -14.00 2.77 29.58
N TRP A 377 -13.19 2.97 30.62
CA TRP A 377 -13.46 3.91 31.67
C TRP A 377 -12.54 5.11 31.49
N GLU A 378 -13.11 6.31 31.52
CA GLU A 378 -12.41 7.59 31.38
C GLU A 378 -12.74 8.46 32.58
N GLY A 379 -11.68 8.95 33.23
CA GLY A 379 -11.75 10.00 34.25
C GLY A 379 -11.06 11.24 33.73
N GLU A 380 -11.79 12.31 33.52
CA GLU A 380 -11.25 13.57 32.97
C GLU A 380 -11.45 14.71 33.93
N ARG A 381 -10.38 15.46 34.14
CA ARG A 381 -10.38 16.73 34.85
C ARG A 381 -10.05 17.81 33.84
N PHE A 382 -10.95 18.76 33.66
CA PHE A 382 -10.82 19.75 32.61
C PHE A 382 -11.25 21.15 33.06
N ARG A 383 -10.79 22.14 32.29
CA ARG A 383 -11.18 23.55 32.40
C ARG A 383 -11.32 24.13 31.00
N ILE A 384 -12.38 24.90 30.77
CA ILE A 384 -12.63 25.58 29.51
C ILE A 384 -12.60 27.10 29.83
N GLY A 385 -11.66 27.82 29.20
CA GLY A 385 -11.45 29.24 29.44
C GLY A 385 -11.14 29.57 30.89
N ALA A 386 -11.88 30.52 31.45
CA ALA A 386 -11.73 30.98 32.85
C ALA A 386 -12.71 30.30 33.82
N ASP A 387 -13.43 29.29 33.40
CA ASP A 387 -14.42 28.60 34.21
C ASP A 387 -13.75 27.75 35.32
N GLU A 388 -14.53 27.29 36.30
CA GLU A 388 -14.03 26.41 37.35
C GLU A 388 -13.63 25.05 36.74
N THR A 389 -12.67 24.39 37.38
CA THR A 389 -12.23 23.05 36.97
C THR A 389 -13.32 22.03 37.24
N GLU A 390 -13.75 21.34 36.24
CA GLU A 390 -14.75 20.28 36.29
C GLU A 390 -14.12 18.89 36.25
N GLN A 391 -14.92 17.90 36.62
CA GLN A 391 -14.52 16.47 36.57
C GLN A 391 -15.63 15.64 35.97
N SER A 392 -15.24 14.72 35.10
CA SER A 392 -16.12 13.73 34.50
C SER A 392 -15.58 12.31 34.70
N ALA A 393 -16.49 11.37 34.90
CA ALA A 393 -16.15 9.93 34.91
C ALA A 393 -17.16 9.20 34.02
N LEU A 394 -16.67 8.44 33.05
CA LEU A 394 -17.50 7.81 32.03
C LEU A 394 -17.10 6.35 31.85
N LEU A 395 -18.08 5.47 31.78
CA LEU A 395 -17.92 4.11 31.28
C LEU A 395 -18.49 4.06 29.86
N LEU A 396 -17.64 3.79 28.88
CA LEU A 396 -17.90 3.91 27.44
C LEU A 396 -17.77 2.55 26.75
N PRO A 397 -18.85 1.74 26.69
CA PRO A 397 -18.92 0.67 25.70
C PRO A 397 -18.87 1.28 24.28
N GLY A 398 -18.18 0.59 23.38
CA GLY A 398 -17.99 1.06 22.02
C GLY A 398 -17.88 -0.07 21.01
N LEU A 399 -18.21 0.26 19.77
CA LEU A 399 -18.07 -0.62 18.62
C LEU A 399 -17.50 0.19 17.45
N GLY A 400 -16.40 -0.29 16.90
CA GLY A 400 -15.72 0.30 15.76
C GLY A 400 -15.58 -0.67 14.60
N TYR A 401 -15.69 -0.14 13.39
CA TYR A 401 -15.37 -0.84 12.15
C TYR A 401 -14.41 -0.01 11.32
N SER A 402 -13.35 -0.63 10.83
CA SER A 402 -12.42 0.06 9.94
C SER A 402 -11.96 -0.85 8.81
N LYS A 403 -11.68 -0.24 7.66
CA LYS A 403 -11.04 -0.90 6.53
C LYS A 403 -10.06 0.05 5.86
N LEU A 404 -8.84 -0.40 5.72
CA LEU A 404 -7.80 0.27 4.93
C LEU A 404 -7.40 -0.66 3.78
N GLN A 405 -7.48 -0.15 2.57
CA GLN A 405 -6.98 -0.83 1.39
C GLN A 405 -6.10 0.14 0.61
N ALA A 406 -4.84 -0.21 0.42
CA ALA A 406 -3.85 0.58 -0.28
C ALA A 406 -2.86 -0.34 -0.99
N ASP A 407 -2.35 0.09 -2.15
CA ASP A 407 -1.35 -0.65 -2.93
C ASP A 407 0.07 -0.45 -2.39
N SER A 408 0.32 0.56 -1.56
CA SER A 408 1.57 0.81 -0.87
C SER A 408 1.30 1.40 0.53
N PRO A 409 2.11 1.05 1.56
CA PRO A 409 1.91 1.58 2.91
C PRO A 409 2.41 3.01 3.10
N LEU A 410 3.41 3.46 2.33
CA LEU A 410 4.03 4.79 2.49
C LEU A 410 3.54 5.80 1.47
N ASP A 411 3.45 5.42 0.21
CA ASP A 411 3.01 6.27 -0.89
C ASP A 411 2.09 5.47 -1.83
N PRO A 412 0.82 5.27 -1.45
CA PRO A 412 -0.13 4.54 -2.28
C PRO A 412 -0.47 5.31 -3.55
N SER A 413 -0.61 4.62 -4.69
CA SER A 413 -1.14 5.20 -5.92
C SER A 413 -2.67 5.16 -5.98
N ARG A 414 -3.26 4.21 -5.27
CA ARG A 414 -4.70 4.04 -5.10
C ARG A 414 -5.01 3.39 -3.77
N GLY A 415 -6.11 3.79 -3.20
CA GLY A 415 -6.58 3.20 -1.95
C GLY A 415 -7.72 3.97 -1.33
N TYR A 416 -8.25 3.39 -0.25
CA TYR A 416 -9.25 4.05 0.59
C TYR A 416 -9.12 3.60 2.04
N ARG A 417 -9.57 4.46 2.95
CA ARG A 417 -9.78 4.17 4.36
C ARG A 417 -11.21 4.55 4.74
N ILE A 418 -11.90 3.63 5.38
CA ILE A 418 -13.22 3.87 5.98
C ILE A 418 -13.11 3.51 7.45
N GLN A 419 -13.64 4.36 8.31
CA GLN A 419 -13.68 4.14 9.75
C GLN A 419 -15.01 4.64 10.29
N PHE A 420 -15.61 3.85 11.17
CA PHE A 420 -16.86 4.14 11.84
C PHE A 420 -16.77 3.68 13.29
N ASP A 421 -16.99 4.58 14.22
CA ASP A 421 -16.91 4.31 15.65
C ASP A 421 -18.16 4.87 16.35
N VAL A 422 -18.76 4.05 17.19
CA VAL A 422 -19.86 4.44 18.09
C VAL A 422 -19.49 4.09 19.51
N THR A 423 -19.65 5.05 20.40
CA THR A 423 -19.52 4.84 21.85
C THR A 423 -20.69 5.46 22.57
N GLY A 424 -20.98 4.99 23.77
CA GLY A 424 -22.03 5.60 24.58
C GLY A 424 -21.78 5.45 26.06
N SER A 425 -22.42 6.31 26.86
CA SER A 425 -22.43 6.22 28.32
C SER A 425 -23.83 6.45 28.87
N HIS A 426 -24.08 5.92 30.06
CA HIS A 426 -25.34 6.12 30.74
C HIS A 426 -25.12 6.29 32.25
N ARG A 427 -25.80 7.27 32.86
CA ARG A 427 -25.66 7.59 34.30
C ARG A 427 -25.92 6.41 35.24
N ALA A 428 -26.81 5.51 34.86
CA ALA A 428 -27.05 4.28 35.62
C ALA A 428 -25.87 3.29 35.56
N ALA A 429 -24.89 3.52 34.69
CA ALA A 429 -23.73 2.67 34.46
C ALA A 429 -22.42 3.41 34.76
N LEU A 430 -22.24 3.92 35.98
CA LEU A 430 -21.00 4.55 36.47
C LEU A 430 -20.52 5.75 35.64
N SER A 431 -21.44 6.50 35.05
CA SER A 431 -21.11 7.64 34.20
C SER A 431 -21.73 8.93 34.71
N SER A 432 -21.05 10.07 34.55
CA SER A 432 -21.53 11.39 34.95
C SER A 432 -22.58 11.97 34.00
N VAL A 433 -22.58 11.54 32.73
CA VAL A 433 -23.49 12.06 31.71
C VAL A 433 -23.95 10.93 30.76
N ASP A 434 -25.18 11.09 30.19
CA ASP A 434 -25.71 10.22 29.16
C ASP A 434 -25.26 10.74 27.79
N ILE A 435 -24.49 9.93 27.05
CA ILE A 435 -23.92 10.30 25.75
C ILE A 435 -24.08 9.15 24.77
N ALA A 436 -24.40 9.49 23.52
CA ALA A 436 -24.11 8.67 22.37
C ALA A 436 -23.18 9.47 21.44
N HIS A 437 -21.99 8.95 21.18
CA HIS A 437 -20.95 9.58 20.38
C HIS A 437 -20.69 8.74 19.13
N LEU A 438 -20.68 9.39 17.98
CA LEU A 438 -20.44 8.81 16.66
C LEU A 438 -19.25 9.51 16.01
N ASN A 439 -18.37 8.75 15.36
CA ASN A 439 -17.33 9.28 14.48
C ASN A 439 -17.30 8.45 13.19
N PHE A 440 -17.26 9.12 12.04
CA PHE A 440 -17.19 8.52 10.72
C PHE A 440 -16.14 9.23 9.88
N LEU A 441 -15.25 8.46 9.25
CA LEU A 441 -14.19 8.96 8.39
C LEU A 441 -14.12 8.14 7.11
N VAL A 442 -14.06 8.82 5.97
CA VAL A 442 -13.71 8.23 4.68
C VAL A 442 -12.58 9.03 4.07
N LYS A 443 -11.55 8.34 3.62
CA LYS A 443 -10.49 8.88 2.77
C LYS A 443 -10.42 8.07 1.49
N GLY A 444 -10.22 8.72 0.36
CA GLY A 444 -10.02 8.08 -0.94
C GLY A 444 -8.85 8.69 -1.68
N LEU A 445 -8.12 7.86 -2.41
CA LEU A 445 -6.96 8.25 -3.19
C LEU A 445 -6.94 7.46 -4.50
N TYR A 446 -6.74 8.18 -5.61
CA TYR A 446 -6.63 7.57 -6.93
C TYR A 446 -5.68 8.35 -7.82
N THR A 447 -4.76 7.65 -8.49
CA THR A 447 -3.80 8.24 -9.45
C THR A 447 -4.18 7.84 -10.87
N LEU A 448 -4.39 8.86 -11.71
CA LEU A 448 -4.69 8.72 -13.13
C LEU A 448 -3.45 9.02 -13.97
N ALA A 449 -3.23 8.26 -15.05
CA ALA A 449 -2.12 8.41 -15.99
C ALA A 449 -0.72 8.50 -15.32
N GLY A 450 -0.58 7.91 -14.12
CA GLY A 450 0.69 7.81 -13.40
C GLY A 450 1.10 9.06 -12.63
N ASN A 451 0.64 10.25 -12.99
CA ASN A 451 1.10 11.52 -12.40
C ASN A 451 0.00 12.48 -11.92
N HIS A 452 -1.27 12.18 -12.20
CA HIS A 452 -2.42 12.97 -11.74
C HIS A 452 -3.09 12.28 -10.57
N ARG A 453 -2.96 12.81 -9.36
CA ARG A 453 -3.43 12.19 -8.14
C ARG A 453 -4.55 13.01 -7.50
N PHE A 454 -5.62 12.34 -7.12
CA PHE A 454 -6.79 12.91 -6.49
C PHE A 454 -6.95 12.31 -5.11
N LEU A 455 -7.11 13.18 -4.11
CA LEU A 455 -7.38 12.79 -2.74
C LEU A 455 -8.69 13.42 -2.30
N THR A 456 -9.48 12.65 -1.57
CA THR A 456 -10.71 13.12 -0.95
C THR A 456 -10.76 12.66 0.50
N ARG A 457 -11.33 13.49 1.36
CA ARG A 457 -11.60 13.16 2.76
C ARG A 457 -12.97 13.69 3.13
N PHE A 458 -13.72 12.87 3.82
CA PHE A 458 -14.95 13.27 4.50
C PHE A 458 -14.91 12.75 5.93
N GLN A 459 -15.23 13.62 6.88
CA GLN A 459 -15.37 13.27 8.29
C GLN A 459 -16.66 13.85 8.83
N PHE A 460 -17.38 13.03 9.58
CA PHE A 460 -18.57 13.41 10.31
C PHE A 460 -18.49 12.90 11.74
N GLY A 461 -18.82 13.76 12.69
CA GLY A 461 -18.92 13.44 14.10
C GLY A 461 -20.24 13.91 14.68
N GLY A 462 -20.71 13.26 15.73
CA GLY A 462 -21.93 13.69 16.40
C GLY A 462 -22.02 13.21 17.85
N VAL A 463 -22.47 14.09 18.73
CA VAL A 463 -22.75 13.82 20.14
C VAL A 463 -24.23 14.07 20.42
N ALA A 464 -24.93 13.01 20.78
CA ALA A 464 -26.30 13.09 21.28
C ALA A 464 -26.28 13.01 22.81
N THR A 465 -26.79 14.05 23.48
CA THR A 465 -26.86 14.14 24.94
C THR A 465 -27.97 15.10 25.36
N ASN A 466 -28.48 14.94 26.56
CA ASN A 466 -29.47 15.84 27.15
C ASN A 466 -28.84 17.13 27.75
N ARG A 467 -27.54 17.10 28.07
CA ARG A 467 -26.78 18.22 28.61
C ARG A 467 -25.40 18.27 28.02
N PHE A 468 -25.23 19.11 27.02
CA PHE A 468 -23.95 19.24 26.34
C PHE A 468 -22.88 19.88 27.21
N SER A 469 -23.25 20.79 28.13
CA SER A 469 -22.33 21.37 29.09
C SER A 469 -21.55 20.33 29.89
N ASP A 470 -22.21 19.23 30.28
CA ASP A 470 -21.63 18.17 31.10
C ASP A 470 -20.70 17.22 30.30
N VAL A 471 -20.63 17.36 28.95
CA VAL A 471 -19.79 16.53 28.09
C VAL A 471 -18.34 17.00 28.22
N PRO A 472 -17.40 16.13 28.59
CA PRO A 472 -15.99 16.53 28.70
C PRO A 472 -15.39 16.90 27.32
N PRO A 473 -14.37 17.77 27.27
CA PRO A 473 -13.75 18.23 26.03
C PRO A 473 -13.24 17.10 25.12
N SER A 474 -12.76 16.01 25.70
CA SER A 474 -12.28 14.82 24.95
C SER A 474 -13.34 14.18 24.04
N LEU A 475 -14.63 14.44 24.30
CA LEU A 475 -15.78 13.95 23.52
C LEU A 475 -16.52 15.05 22.75
N ARG A 476 -16.08 16.32 22.83
CA ARG A 476 -16.57 17.41 21.99
C ARG A 476 -15.75 17.48 20.71
N PHE A 477 -16.26 18.17 19.71
CA PHE A 477 -15.58 18.33 18.44
C PHE A 477 -14.97 19.72 18.29
N PHE A 478 -13.79 19.74 17.67
CA PHE A 478 -13.06 20.93 17.26
C PHE A 478 -12.54 20.70 15.83
N ALA A 479 -12.41 21.77 15.06
CA ALA A 479 -11.90 21.72 13.69
C ALA A 479 -10.84 22.80 13.45
N GLY A 480 -10.16 22.75 12.31
CA GLY A 480 -9.03 23.59 11.93
C GLY A 480 -7.70 22.85 12.03
N GLY A 481 -6.69 23.31 11.29
CA GLY A 481 -5.34 22.75 11.26
C GLY A 481 -5.05 21.83 10.08
N ASP A 482 -3.83 21.26 10.10
CA ASP A 482 -3.20 20.48 9.00
C ASP A 482 -4.03 19.28 8.53
N GLN A 483 -4.73 18.63 9.45
CA GLN A 483 -5.50 17.41 9.22
C GLN A 483 -7.01 17.67 9.20
N SER A 484 -7.42 18.91 9.23
CA SER A 484 -8.81 19.35 9.31
C SER A 484 -9.13 20.36 8.20
N VAL A 485 -9.28 21.64 8.51
CA VAL A 485 -9.53 22.72 7.56
C VAL A 485 -8.30 23.64 7.53
N ARG A 486 -7.50 23.53 6.48
CA ARG A 486 -6.28 24.34 6.31
C ARG A 486 -6.65 25.80 6.04
N GLY A 487 -5.83 26.74 6.51
CA GLY A 487 -6.13 28.18 6.50
C GLY A 487 -6.72 28.70 7.81
N TYR A 488 -7.01 27.77 8.76
CA TYR A 488 -7.44 28.05 10.13
C TYR A 488 -6.48 27.42 11.13
N GLY A 489 -6.42 27.97 12.34
CA GLY A 489 -5.58 27.44 13.41
C GLY A 489 -6.00 26.04 13.86
N TYR A 490 -5.12 25.33 14.52
CA TYR A 490 -5.39 24.03 15.06
C TYR A 490 -6.49 24.11 16.14
N GLU A 491 -7.60 23.40 15.93
CA GLU A 491 -8.77 23.35 16.82
C GLU A 491 -9.46 24.69 17.11
N THR A 492 -9.22 25.73 16.28
CA THR A 492 -9.83 27.06 16.46
C THR A 492 -11.26 27.17 15.97
N LEU A 493 -11.70 26.24 15.08
CA LEU A 493 -13.05 26.21 14.54
C LEU A 493 -13.96 25.39 15.46
N SER A 494 -14.73 26.10 16.28
CA SER A 494 -15.77 25.54 17.14
C SER A 494 -16.73 26.65 17.58
N PRO A 495 -17.93 26.29 18.08
CA PRO A 495 -18.78 27.24 18.80
C PRO A 495 -18.03 27.94 19.92
N ARG A 496 -18.36 29.23 20.13
CA ARG A 496 -17.80 30.06 21.22
C ARG A 496 -18.89 30.51 22.16
N ASP A 497 -18.55 30.64 23.41
CA ASP A 497 -19.46 31.17 24.43
C ASP A 497 -19.56 32.71 24.36
N ASP A 498 -20.36 33.30 25.25
CA ASP A 498 -20.56 34.76 25.34
C ASP A 498 -19.26 35.55 25.73
N LYS A 499 -18.20 34.83 26.15
CA LYS A 499 -16.88 35.38 26.50
C LYS A 499 -15.84 35.17 25.40
N ASP A 500 -16.27 34.68 24.21
CA ASP A 500 -15.42 34.34 23.07
C ASP A 500 -14.46 33.15 23.33
N VAL A 501 -14.82 32.24 24.24
CA VAL A 501 -14.08 31.03 24.57
C VAL A 501 -14.52 29.88 23.68
N ALA A 502 -13.60 29.12 23.06
CA ALA A 502 -13.89 27.95 22.28
C ALA A 502 -14.39 26.79 23.16
N VAL A 503 -15.64 26.38 22.97
CA VAL A 503 -16.30 25.38 23.84
C VAL A 503 -16.45 24.01 23.23
N GLY A 504 -16.11 23.86 21.94
CA GLY A 504 -16.33 22.63 21.18
C GLY A 504 -17.78 22.44 20.73
N GLY A 505 -17.96 21.77 19.59
CA GLY A 505 -19.26 21.54 18.95
C GLY A 505 -19.86 20.15 19.21
N ARG A 506 -21.17 20.05 19.00
CA ARG A 506 -21.91 18.79 19.04
C ARG A 506 -21.70 17.94 17.80
N PHE A 507 -21.47 18.57 16.66
CA PHE A 507 -21.26 17.93 15.39
C PHE A 507 -19.94 18.38 14.79
N LEU A 508 -19.32 17.49 14.01
CA LEU A 508 -18.16 17.78 13.18
C LEU A 508 -18.52 17.46 11.74
N MET A 509 -18.28 18.40 10.83
CA MET A 509 -18.41 18.16 9.40
C MET A 509 -17.15 18.68 8.71
N ILE A 510 -16.42 17.81 8.01
CA ILE A 510 -15.21 18.19 7.26
C ILE A 510 -15.23 17.47 5.91
N GLY A 511 -15.09 18.25 4.83
CA GLY A 511 -14.84 17.79 3.48
C GLY A 511 -13.52 18.33 2.96
N SER A 512 -12.77 17.52 2.22
CA SER A 512 -11.52 17.95 1.60
C SER A 512 -11.40 17.32 0.21
N ALA A 513 -10.99 18.12 -0.76
CA ALA A 513 -10.61 17.67 -2.10
C ALA A 513 -9.24 18.25 -2.44
N GLU A 514 -8.31 17.38 -2.83
CA GLU A 514 -6.95 17.75 -3.18
C GLU A 514 -6.57 17.10 -4.51
N TYR A 515 -6.00 17.88 -5.40
CA TYR A 515 -5.37 17.43 -6.65
C TYR A 515 -3.87 17.61 -6.54
N GLN A 516 -3.11 16.58 -6.90
CA GLN A 516 -1.66 16.61 -6.95
C GLN A 516 -1.18 16.25 -8.35
N TYR A 517 -0.16 16.96 -8.82
CA TYR A 517 0.54 16.67 -10.06
C TYR A 517 2.00 16.34 -9.80
N GLN A 518 2.42 15.13 -10.19
CA GLN A 518 3.80 14.68 -10.05
C GLN A 518 4.63 15.20 -11.24
N PHE A 519 5.52 16.16 -10.99
CA PHE A 519 6.37 16.77 -12.00
C PHE A 519 7.80 16.22 -12.00
N ALA A 520 8.19 15.49 -10.94
CA ALA A 520 9.46 14.79 -10.83
C ALA A 520 9.27 13.55 -9.93
N ASP A 521 10.20 12.60 -9.96
CA ASP A 521 10.07 11.30 -9.33
C ASP A 521 9.62 11.34 -7.85
N ASN A 522 10.12 12.30 -7.07
CA ASN A 522 9.82 12.44 -5.65
C ASN A 522 9.09 13.74 -5.29
N TRP A 523 8.60 14.49 -6.30
CA TRP A 523 8.01 15.79 -6.06
C TRP A 523 6.64 15.93 -6.72
N ARG A 524 5.70 16.46 -5.95
CA ARG A 524 4.35 16.81 -6.42
C ARG A 524 4.02 18.24 -6.03
N VAL A 525 3.28 18.94 -6.89
CA VAL A 525 2.55 20.14 -6.53
C VAL A 525 1.11 19.77 -6.22
N ALA A 526 0.49 20.49 -5.29
CA ALA A 526 -0.88 20.24 -4.87
C ALA A 526 -1.71 21.51 -4.90
N ALA A 527 -3.00 21.35 -5.21
CA ALA A 527 -4.03 22.36 -5.00
C ALA A 527 -5.19 21.72 -4.25
N PHE A 528 -5.76 22.42 -3.28
CA PHE A 528 -6.79 21.84 -2.42
C PHE A 528 -7.85 22.87 -2.00
N VAL A 529 -9.00 22.34 -1.65
CA VAL A 529 -10.05 23.04 -0.95
C VAL A 529 -10.54 22.15 0.19
N ASP A 530 -10.66 22.75 1.36
CA ASP A 530 -11.20 22.14 2.57
C ASP A 530 -12.41 22.95 3.01
N GLU A 531 -13.48 22.29 3.45
CA GLU A 531 -14.67 22.90 4.00
C GLU A 531 -15.07 22.14 5.27
N GLY A 532 -15.34 22.84 6.34
CA GLY A 532 -15.76 22.18 7.58
C GLY A 532 -15.75 23.07 8.79
N ASN A 533 -16.38 22.59 9.85
CA ASN A 533 -16.45 23.23 11.16
C ASN A 533 -16.87 22.21 12.23
N ALA A 534 -16.61 22.52 13.49
CA ALA A 534 -17.35 21.96 14.61
C ALA A 534 -18.54 22.87 14.92
N ILE A 535 -19.73 22.34 15.02
CA ILE A 535 -21.00 23.08 15.02
C ILE A 535 -21.96 22.52 16.07
N ASP A 536 -22.95 23.31 16.49
CA ASP A 536 -24.00 22.86 17.40
C ASP A 536 -25.29 22.47 16.68
N ASP A 537 -25.58 23.06 15.51
CA ASP A 537 -26.66 22.68 14.62
C ASP A 537 -26.11 22.34 13.22
N LEU A 538 -26.70 21.35 12.57
CA LEU A 538 -26.28 20.93 11.22
C LEU A 538 -26.51 22.01 10.15
N ALA A 539 -27.26 23.05 10.46
CA ALA A 539 -27.48 24.21 9.61
C ALA A 539 -26.48 25.36 9.85
N ASP A 540 -25.60 25.23 10.86
CA ASP A 540 -24.57 26.23 11.13
C ASP A 540 -23.58 26.33 9.97
N PRO A 541 -22.98 27.52 9.75
CA PRO A 541 -22.07 27.75 8.62
C PRO A 541 -20.76 26.95 8.77
N LEU A 542 -20.24 26.50 7.62
CA LEU A 542 -18.94 25.83 7.53
C LEU A 542 -17.89 26.84 7.07
N ALA A 543 -16.68 26.67 7.56
CA ALA A 543 -15.51 27.46 7.17
C ALA A 543 -14.80 26.82 5.97
N THR A 544 -14.42 27.63 4.99
CA THR A 544 -13.77 27.20 3.76
C THR A 544 -12.31 27.63 3.76
N GLY A 545 -11.39 26.71 3.49
CA GLY A 545 -9.99 26.98 3.28
C GLY A 545 -9.52 26.47 1.91
N ALA A 546 -8.67 27.22 1.24
CA ALA A 546 -8.09 26.82 -0.03
C ALA A 546 -6.61 27.16 -0.08
N GLY A 547 -5.83 26.38 -0.83
CA GLY A 547 -4.40 26.60 -0.89
C GLY A 547 -3.68 25.78 -1.94
N LEU A 548 -2.38 26.02 -1.97
CA LEU A 548 -1.42 25.32 -2.81
C LEU A 548 -0.33 24.72 -1.93
N GLY A 549 0.26 23.64 -2.38
CA GLY A 549 1.31 22.99 -1.62
C GLY A 549 2.31 22.22 -2.45
N ILE A 550 3.34 21.80 -1.78
CA ILE A 550 4.39 20.94 -2.30
C ILE A 550 4.44 19.65 -1.47
N ARG A 551 4.67 18.54 -2.14
CA ARG A 551 4.83 17.21 -1.54
C ARG A 551 6.19 16.66 -1.92
N TRP A 552 6.97 16.27 -0.93
CA TRP A 552 8.21 15.55 -1.14
C TRP A 552 8.11 14.14 -0.59
N ILE A 553 8.28 13.15 -1.48
CA ILE A 553 8.28 11.75 -1.12
C ILE A 553 9.67 11.40 -0.63
N SER A 554 9.86 11.51 0.68
CA SER A 554 11.14 11.21 1.32
C SER A 554 11.26 9.71 1.64
N PRO A 555 12.48 9.18 1.87
CA PRO A 555 12.68 7.79 2.31
C PRO A 555 11.96 7.43 3.63
N VAL A 556 11.58 8.42 4.44
CA VAL A 556 10.88 8.24 5.72
C VAL A 556 9.38 8.55 5.63
N GLY A 557 8.87 8.80 4.42
CA GLY A 557 7.47 9.10 4.13
C GLY A 557 7.24 10.48 3.52
N PRO A 558 6.01 10.77 3.08
CA PRO A 558 5.66 12.04 2.45
C PRO A 558 5.77 13.21 3.43
N LEU A 559 6.44 14.28 2.99
CA LEU A 559 6.47 15.57 3.63
C LEU A 559 5.57 16.53 2.85
N ARG A 560 4.75 17.30 3.55
CA ARG A 560 3.76 18.22 2.98
C ARG A 560 4.00 19.62 3.52
N LEU A 561 4.11 20.58 2.61
CA LEU A 561 4.17 22.00 2.92
C LEU A 561 3.08 22.70 2.12
N ASP A 562 2.14 23.31 2.81
CA ASP A 562 1.00 24.01 2.22
C ASP A 562 0.99 25.48 2.62
N ILE A 563 0.55 26.34 1.70
CA ILE A 563 0.15 27.71 1.97
C ILE A 563 -1.34 27.77 1.71
N ALA A 564 -2.11 28.02 2.76
CA ALA A 564 -3.56 28.04 2.73
C ALA A 564 -4.11 29.39 3.20
N LYS A 565 -5.26 29.75 2.67
CA LYS A 565 -6.05 30.90 3.12
C LYS A 565 -7.41 30.44 3.57
N GLY A 566 -7.80 30.81 4.78
CA GLY A 566 -9.20 30.77 5.21
C GLY A 566 -9.98 31.86 4.45
N LEU A 567 -11.06 31.47 3.81
CA LEU A 567 -11.83 32.36 2.93
C LEU A 567 -12.94 33.11 3.67
N ASP A 568 -13.29 32.66 4.86
CA ASP A 568 -14.36 33.22 5.67
C ASP A 568 -13.80 34.03 6.84
N PRO A 569 -13.78 35.39 6.74
CA PRO A 569 -13.19 36.25 7.77
C PRO A 569 -13.87 36.15 9.14
N GLU A 570 -15.13 35.75 9.18
CA GLU A 570 -15.91 35.57 10.42
C GLU A 570 -15.36 34.45 11.30
N PHE A 571 -14.65 33.50 10.72
CA PHE A 571 -13.96 32.41 11.46
C PHE A 571 -12.47 32.68 11.66
N GLY A 572 -11.99 33.92 11.46
CA GLY A 572 -10.58 34.27 11.60
C GLY A 572 -9.70 33.72 10.48
N GLY A 573 -10.26 33.63 9.25
CA GLY A 573 -9.56 33.13 8.06
C GLY A 573 -8.39 34.03 7.64
N GLU A 574 -7.18 33.49 7.74
CA GLU A 574 -5.92 34.16 7.42
C GLU A 574 -5.05 33.33 6.50
N TRP A 575 -3.94 33.89 6.01
CA TRP A 575 -2.90 33.13 5.36
C TRP A 575 -2.10 32.34 6.41
N ARG A 576 -2.05 31.02 6.24
CA ARG A 576 -1.29 30.12 7.10
C ARG A 576 -0.40 29.19 6.32
N VAL A 577 0.73 28.85 6.91
CA VAL A 577 1.62 27.81 6.42
C VAL A 577 1.37 26.56 7.24
N HIS A 578 1.12 25.45 6.54
CA HIS A 578 0.91 24.16 7.16
C HIS A 578 2.05 23.23 6.76
N PHE A 579 2.66 22.57 7.73
CA PHE A 579 3.66 21.55 7.51
C PHE A 579 3.29 20.27 8.24
N SER A 580 3.27 19.17 7.52
CA SER A 580 2.98 17.88 8.12
C SER A 580 3.78 16.75 7.46
N MET A 581 3.93 15.64 8.18
CA MET A 581 4.66 14.45 7.76
C MET A 581 3.84 13.20 8.04
N GLY A 582 3.82 12.26 7.10
CA GLY A 582 3.18 10.95 7.25
C GLY A 582 2.31 10.56 6.05
N PRO A 583 1.81 9.31 6.03
CA PRO A 583 0.98 8.79 4.94
C PRO A 583 -0.36 9.55 4.82
N GLU A 584 -0.95 9.48 3.63
CA GLU A 584 -2.19 10.22 3.31
C GLU A 584 -3.47 9.42 3.62
N LEU A 585 -3.41 8.09 3.64
CA LEU A 585 -4.53 7.19 3.97
C LEU A 585 -4.52 6.70 5.41
#